data_faadb4561a09536a16baf26273d64a53
#
_entry.id   faadb4561a09536a16baf26273d64a53
#
_cell.length_a   1.000
_cell.length_b   1.000
_cell.length_c   1.000
_cell.angle_alpha   90.00
_cell.angle_beta   90.00
_cell.angle_gamma   90.00
#
_symmetry.space_group_name_H-M   'P 1'
#
loop_
_entity.id
_entity.type
_entity.pdbx_description
1 polymer ?
#
loop_
_entity_poly.entity_id
_entity_poly.type
_entity_poly.pdbx_seq_one_letter_code
_entity_poly.pdbx_strand_id
1 'polypeptide(L)'
;MTIGQKIKYYREQLGMSQDELAKLCGYSGRSSISKIEKDGADIPQKKIAIIANALQVTPGMLIGEPTEADAMRLKVAALIADLTPEELQKLFEYAAFLRSRRK
;
A
#
# COMPACT_ATOMS: atom_id res chain seq x y z
N MET A 1 -1.26 6.85 -14.74
CA MET A 1 -0.38 5.69 -14.42
C MET A 1 -1.15 4.39 -14.62
N THR A 2 -0.46 3.37 -15.14
CA THR A 2 -1.03 2.03 -15.21
C THR A 2 -1.03 1.41 -13.82
N ILE A 3 -1.79 0.31 -13.64
CA ILE A 3 -1.80 -0.40 -12.36
C ILE A 3 -0.39 -0.89 -11.98
N GLY A 4 0.39 -1.37 -12.96
CA GLY A 4 1.77 -1.79 -12.73
C GLY A 4 2.66 -0.66 -12.23
N GLN A 5 2.50 0.52 -12.82
CA GLN A 5 3.24 1.71 -12.40
C GLN A 5 2.86 2.14 -10.98
N LYS A 6 1.59 2.04 -10.63
CA LYS A 6 1.11 2.34 -9.27
C LYS A 6 1.68 1.36 -8.25
N ILE A 7 1.70 0.08 -8.59
CA ILE A 7 2.26 -0.96 -7.72
C ILE A 7 3.73 -0.64 -7.44
N LYS A 8 4.49 -0.31 -8.48
CA LYS A 8 5.89 0.06 -8.33
C LYS A 8 6.04 1.31 -7.46
N TYR A 9 5.21 2.31 -7.70
CA TYR A 9 5.25 3.56 -6.94
C TYR A 9 5.05 3.31 -5.45
N TYR A 10 3.99 2.59 -5.07
CA TYR A 10 3.70 2.33 -3.65
C TYR A 10 4.74 1.43 -3.03
N ARG A 11 5.26 0.46 -3.77
CA ARG A 11 6.35 -0.41 -3.30
C ARG A 11 7.59 0.41 -2.94
N GLU A 12 7.96 1.31 -3.82
CA GLU A 12 9.13 2.17 -3.61
C GLU A 12 8.93 3.13 -2.44
N GLN A 13 7.71 3.62 -2.24
CA GLN A 13 7.40 4.48 -1.10
C GLN A 13 7.63 3.76 0.23
N LEU A 14 7.43 2.46 0.27
CA LEU A 14 7.66 1.64 1.46
C LEU A 14 9.11 1.16 1.58
N GLY A 15 9.96 1.49 0.62
CA GLY A 15 11.33 0.98 0.59
C GLY A 15 11.39 -0.53 0.37
N MET A 16 10.38 -1.09 -0.25
CA MET A 16 10.23 -2.54 -0.41
C MET A 16 10.84 -2.99 -1.74
N SER A 17 11.58 -4.11 -1.72
CA SER A 17 12.10 -4.70 -2.94
C SER A 17 11.03 -5.52 -3.66
N GLN A 18 11.27 -5.84 -4.92
CA GLN A 18 10.38 -6.74 -5.68
C GLN A 18 10.32 -8.13 -5.04
N ASP A 19 11.44 -8.62 -4.50
CA ASP A 19 11.47 -9.89 -3.80
C ASP A 19 10.61 -9.88 -2.54
N GLU A 20 10.68 -8.81 -1.77
CA GLU A 20 9.87 -8.67 -0.56
C GLU A 20 8.38 -8.66 -0.89
N LEU A 21 8.00 -7.88 -1.90
CA LEU A 21 6.59 -7.84 -2.33
C LEU A 21 6.14 -9.21 -2.83
N ALA A 22 6.98 -9.89 -3.61
CA ALA A 22 6.65 -11.22 -4.13
C ALA A 22 6.38 -12.20 -2.99
N LYS A 23 7.22 -12.20 -1.96
CA LYS A 23 7.03 -13.06 -0.80
C LYS A 23 5.71 -12.77 -0.09
N LEU A 24 5.42 -11.51 0.14
CA LEU A 24 4.18 -11.10 0.81
C LEU A 24 2.94 -11.49 0.02
N CYS A 25 3.05 -11.53 -1.30
CA CYS A 25 1.92 -11.88 -2.17
C CYS A 25 1.84 -13.36 -2.51
N GLY A 26 2.78 -14.18 -2.01
CA GLY A 26 2.77 -15.62 -2.26
C GLY A 26 3.30 -16.02 -3.62
N TYR A 27 4.07 -15.16 -4.27
CA TYR A 27 4.75 -15.50 -5.53
C TYR A 27 6.09 -16.17 -5.23
N SER A 28 6.55 -16.98 -6.19
CA SER A 28 7.80 -17.72 -6.04
C SER A 28 9.05 -16.85 -6.11
N GLY A 29 8.97 -15.68 -6.75
CA GLY A 29 10.11 -14.78 -6.85
C GLY A 29 9.75 -13.46 -7.49
N ARG A 30 10.75 -12.57 -7.54
CA ARG A 30 10.59 -11.20 -8.02
C ARG A 30 10.17 -11.08 -9.49
N SER A 31 10.39 -12.12 -10.29
CA SER A 31 10.06 -12.05 -11.71
C SER A 31 8.57 -11.83 -11.95
N SER A 32 7.72 -12.39 -11.09
CA SER A 32 6.27 -12.16 -11.16
C SER A 32 5.94 -10.69 -10.93
N ILE A 33 6.55 -10.07 -9.93
CA ILE A 33 6.32 -8.65 -9.62
C ILE A 33 6.89 -7.77 -10.72
N SER A 34 8.09 -8.10 -11.22
CA SER A 34 8.71 -7.35 -12.32
C SER A 34 7.81 -7.33 -13.55
N LYS A 35 7.22 -8.48 -13.89
CA LYS A 35 6.30 -8.58 -15.02
C LYS A 35 5.03 -7.76 -14.79
N ILE A 36 4.47 -7.84 -13.59
CA ILE A 36 3.26 -7.08 -13.24
C ILE A 36 3.52 -5.58 -13.33
N GLU A 37 4.66 -5.11 -12.81
CA GLU A 37 5.02 -3.69 -12.85
C GLU A 37 5.24 -3.19 -14.26
N LYS A 38 5.73 -4.05 -15.13
CA LYS A 38 6.02 -3.71 -16.51
C LYS A 38 4.78 -3.70 -17.39
N ASP A 39 4.02 -4.81 -17.36
CA ASP A 39 2.88 -5.00 -18.24
C ASP A 39 1.57 -4.57 -17.62
N GLY A 40 1.40 -4.81 -16.31
CA GLY A 40 0.23 -4.40 -15.54
C GLY A 40 -1.10 -4.96 -16.01
N ALA A 41 -1.07 -5.88 -16.97
CA ALA A 41 -2.27 -6.43 -17.56
C ALA A 41 -2.68 -7.71 -16.85
N ASP A 42 -3.98 -7.97 -16.83
CA ASP A 42 -4.56 -9.26 -16.44
C ASP A 42 -4.19 -9.76 -15.04
N ILE A 43 -4.17 -8.83 -14.08
CA ILE A 43 -4.00 -9.21 -12.68
C ILE A 43 -5.37 -9.66 -12.15
N PRO A 44 -5.51 -10.92 -11.70
CA PRO A 44 -6.78 -11.37 -11.12
C PRO A 44 -7.20 -10.51 -9.94
N GLN A 45 -8.49 -10.30 -9.79
CA GLN A 45 -9.02 -9.44 -8.72
C GLN A 45 -8.56 -9.88 -7.33
N LYS A 46 -8.47 -11.18 -7.11
CA LYS A 46 -7.95 -11.72 -5.84
C LYS A 46 -6.52 -11.27 -5.58
N LYS A 47 -5.68 -11.26 -6.63
CA LYS A 47 -4.29 -10.84 -6.51
C LYS A 47 -4.18 -9.33 -6.28
N ILE A 48 -5.05 -8.54 -6.88
CA ILE A 48 -5.09 -7.09 -6.66
C ILE A 48 -5.29 -6.80 -5.16
N ALA A 49 -6.23 -7.50 -4.53
CA ALA A 49 -6.49 -7.34 -3.10
C ALA A 49 -5.27 -7.73 -2.25
N ILE A 50 -4.61 -8.83 -2.60
CA ILE A 50 -3.41 -9.31 -1.90
C ILE A 50 -2.27 -8.31 -2.04
N ILE A 51 -2.04 -7.81 -3.26
CA ILE A 51 -0.98 -6.84 -3.54
C ILE A 51 -1.26 -5.53 -2.80
N ALA A 52 -2.51 -5.05 -2.85
CA ALA A 52 -2.89 -3.83 -2.15
C ALA A 52 -2.63 -3.95 -0.65
N ASN A 53 -3.02 -5.08 -0.05
CA ASN A 53 -2.81 -5.33 1.36
C ASN A 53 -1.31 -5.34 1.71
N ALA A 54 -0.48 -5.97 0.87
CA ALA A 54 0.97 -6.01 1.06
C ALA A 54 1.58 -4.61 0.97
N LEU A 55 1.02 -3.76 0.11
CA LEU A 55 1.47 -2.38 -0.07
C LEU A 55 0.84 -1.41 0.91
N GLN A 56 -0.04 -1.88 1.78
CA GLN A 56 -0.75 -1.05 2.77
C GLN A 56 -1.61 0.03 2.13
N VAL A 57 -2.19 -0.29 0.98
CA VAL A 57 -3.12 0.59 0.26
C VAL A 57 -4.42 -0.15 0.01
N THR A 58 -5.44 0.57 -0.45
CA THR A 58 -6.71 -0.05 -0.82
C THR A 58 -6.65 -0.54 -2.26
N PRO A 59 -7.44 -1.57 -2.64
CA PRO A 59 -7.52 -1.98 -4.05
C PRO A 59 -7.93 -0.84 -4.97
N GLY A 60 -8.80 0.05 -4.51
CA GLY A 60 -9.21 1.23 -5.28
C GLY A 60 -8.07 2.15 -5.65
N MET A 61 -7.05 2.23 -4.80
CA MET A 61 -5.87 3.05 -5.08
C MET A 61 -5.05 2.49 -6.24
N LEU A 62 -5.12 1.19 -6.47
CA LEU A 62 -4.42 0.55 -7.58
C LEU A 62 -5.22 0.61 -8.88
N ILE A 63 -6.55 0.49 -8.77
CA ILE A 63 -7.45 0.36 -9.94
C ILE A 63 -7.91 1.72 -10.45
N GLY A 64 -8.21 2.65 -9.56
CA GLY A 64 -8.80 3.93 -9.91
C GLY A 64 -7.87 5.10 -9.69
N GLU A 65 -8.41 6.30 -9.87
CA GLU A 65 -7.68 7.52 -9.54
C GLU A 65 -7.68 7.70 -8.03
N PRO A 66 -6.53 8.08 -7.43
CA PRO A 66 -6.48 8.32 -5.99
C PRO A 66 -7.44 9.42 -5.58
N THR A 67 -8.16 9.20 -4.49
CA THR A 67 -9.01 10.22 -3.91
C THR A 67 -8.16 11.12 -3.01
N GLU A 68 -8.75 12.23 -2.57
CA GLU A 68 -8.11 13.12 -1.60
C GLU A 68 -7.80 12.37 -0.30
N ALA A 69 -8.69 11.49 0.13
CA ALA A 69 -8.48 10.66 1.31
C ALA A 69 -7.29 9.72 1.13
N ASP A 70 -7.15 9.13 -0.05
CA ASP A 70 -6.02 8.24 -0.37
C ASP A 70 -4.70 9.00 -0.30
N ALA A 71 -4.66 10.21 -0.86
CA ALA A 71 -3.46 11.05 -0.80
C ALA A 71 -3.09 11.39 0.65
N MET A 72 -4.09 11.66 1.48
CA MET A 72 -3.87 11.98 2.89
C MET A 72 -3.33 10.78 3.66
N ARG A 73 -3.83 9.58 3.37
CA ARG A 73 -3.31 8.34 3.98
C ARG A 73 -1.83 8.15 3.68
N LEU A 74 -1.40 8.42 2.46
CA LEU A 74 0.01 8.33 2.09
C LEU A 74 0.86 9.34 2.84
N LYS A 75 0.35 10.56 2.99
CA LYS A 75 1.05 11.60 3.74
C LYS A 75 1.23 11.21 5.21
N VAL A 76 0.18 10.65 5.81
CA VAL A 76 0.24 10.19 7.20
C VAL A 76 1.24 9.04 7.34
N ALA A 77 1.20 8.08 6.40
CA ALA A 77 2.13 6.95 6.43
C ALA A 77 3.58 7.41 6.39
N ALA A 78 3.90 8.39 5.55
CA ALA A 78 5.23 8.95 5.47
C ALA A 78 5.63 9.65 6.77
N LEU A 79 4.68 10.36 7.37
CA LEU A 79 4.92 11.11 8.60
C LEU A 79 5.22 10.21 9.79
N ILE A 80 4.56 9.05 9.87
CA ILE A 80 4.70 8.13 11.00
C ILE A 80 5.91 7.21 10.90
N ALA A 81 6.61 7.22 9.76
CA ALA A 81 7.70 6.26 9.50
C ALA A 81 8.83 6.34 10.51
N ASP A 82 9.09 7.51 11.06
CA ASP A 82 10.19 7.74 12.01
C ASP A 82 9.72 8.10 13.41
N LEU A 83 8.44 7.91 13.71
CA LEU A 83 7.93 8.18 15.06
C LEU A 83 8.44 7.14 16.05
N THR A 84 8.68 7.57 17.28
CA THR A 84 9.04 6.66 18.37
C THR A 84 7.83 5.83 18.79
N PRO A 85 8.04 4.69 19.48
CA PRO A 85 6.91 3.90 19.99
C PRO A 85 5.94 4.69 20.86
N GLU A 86 6.46 5.64 21.66
CA GLU A 86 5.62 6.50 22.51
C GLU A 86 4.75 7.43 21.66
N GLU A 87 5.36 8.02 20.63
CA GLU A 87 4.64 8.89 19.71
C GLU A 87 3.58 8.11 18.90
N LEU A 88 3.92 6.88 18.49
CA LEU A 88 2.98 6.01 17.80
C LEU A 88 1.78 5.66 18.69
N GLN A 89 2.03 5.44 19.99
CA GLN A 89 0.95 5.14 20.94
C GLN A 89 -0.02 6.31 21.05
N LYS A 90 0.49 7.52 21.12
CA LYS A 90 -0.34 8.73 21.17
C LYS A 90 -1.17 8.90 19.90
N LEU A 91 -0.53 8.65 18.75
CA LEU A 91 -1.23 8.72 17.47
C LEU A 91 -2.33 7.67 17.40
N PHE A 92 -2.05 6.45 17.85
CA PHE A 92 -3.03 5.38 17.91
C PHE A 92 -4.23 5.77 18.74
N GLU A 93 -4.00 6.34 19.92
CA GLU A 93 -5.07 6.78 20.81
C GLU A 93 -5.94 7.84 20.16
N TYR A 94 -5.32 8.81 19.50
CA TYR A 94 -6.06 9.86 18.83
C TYR A 94 -6.87 9.32 17.65
N ALA A 95 -6.29 8.43 16.86
CA ALA A 95 -6.98 7.80 15.73
C ALA A 95 -8.16 6.96 16.24
N ALA A 96 -7.97 6.22 17.33
CA ALA A 96 -9.03 5.42 17.93
C ALA A 96 -10.18 6.32 18.42
N PHE A 97 -9.83 7.45 19.02
CA PHE A 97 -10.82 8.44 19.47
C PHE A 97 -11.64 8.97 18.29
N LEU A 98 -10.97 9.34 17.20
CA LEU A 98 -11.65 9.82 15.99
C LEU A 98 -12.60 8.75 15.45
N ARG A 99 -12.13 7.52 15.40
CA ARG A 99 -12.93 6.39 14.91
C ARG A 99 -14.16 6.14 15.76
N SER A 100 -14.02 6.27 17.09
CA SER A 100 -15.12 6.03 18.02
C SER A 100 -16.22 7.08 17.90
N ARG A 101 -15.92 8.24 17.35
CA ARG A 101 -16.91 9.32 17.15
C ARG A 101 -17.76 9.13 15.91
N ARG A 102 -17.44 8.18 15.06
CA ARG A 102 -18.25 7.89 13.87
C ARG A 102 -19.55 7.21 14.26
N LYS A 103 -20.57 7.56 13.55
CA LYS A 103 -21.87 6.90 13.69
C LYS A 103 -22.00 5.77 12.68
#